data_690700d5747148c60547cc4439d96cc9
#
_entry.id   690700d5747148c60547cc4439d96cc9
#
_cell.length_a   1.000
_cell.length_b   1.000
_cell.length_c   1.000
_cell.angle_alpha   90.00
_cell.angle_beta   90.00
_cell.angle_gamma   90.00
#
_symmetry.space_group_name_H-M   'P 1'
#
loop_
_entity.id
_entity.type
_entity.pdbx_description
1 polymer ?
#
loop_
_entity_poly.entity_id
_entity_poly.type
_entity_poly.pdbx_seq_one_letter_code
_entity_poly.pdbx_strand_id
1 'polypeptide(L)'
;MKIIETNFQFNRTHTPRKSTEYLVIHHGASSKTETAESYHRMHQNRGWYGIGYHYIIEWDGTIKRGRPENVIGAHSVPVNSNSIGICLVGDFTKH
;
A
#
# COMPACT_ATOMS: atom_id res chain seq x y z
N MET A 1 8.56 15.40 7.41
CA MET A 1 8.43 14.04 6.84
C MET A 1 8.14 14.16 5.36
N LYS A 2 8.85 13.41 4.53
CA LYS A 2 8.71 13.51 3.08
C LYS A 2 8.13 12.23 2.52
N ILE A 3 7.09 12.36 1.69
CA ILE A 3 6.50 11.23 0.96
C ILE A 3 7.04 11.26 -0.46
N ILE A 4 7.66 10.15 -0.87
CA ILE A 4 8.18 10.02 -2.22
C ILE A 4 7.04 9.62 -3.14
N GLU A 5 6.76 10.44 -4.16
CA GLU A 5 5.77 10.12 -5.16
C GLU A 5 6.33 9.05 -6.09
N THR A 6 5.43 8.21 -6.60
CA THR A 6 5.81 7.11 -7.49
C THR A 6 5.10 7.27 -8.81
N ASN A 7 5.59 6.55 -9.83
CA ASN A 7 4.98 6.54 -11.16
C ASN A 7 4.35 5.18 -11.46
N PHE A 8 3.74 4.56 -10.47
CA PHE A 8 3.13 3.25 -10.66
C PHE A 8 2.06 3.28 -11.74
N GLN A 9 2.11 2.29 -12.63
CA GLN A 9 1.09 2.08 -13.65
C GLN A 9 0.11 1.03 -13.15
N PHE A 10 -1.14 1.44 -12.98
CA PHE A 10 -2.20 0.56 -12.51
C PHE A 10 -2.97 0.02 -13.72
N ASN A 11 -3.43 -1.23 -13.61
CA ASN A 11 -4.11 -1.90 -14.72
C ASN A 11 -5.57 -1.47 -14.87
N ARG A 12 -6.09 -0.69 -13.94
CA ARG A 12 -7.47 -0.19 -13.95
C ARG A 12 -7.53 1.20 -13.37
N THR A 13 -8.61 1.91 -13.65
CA THR A 13 -8.91 3.19 -13.03
C THR A 13 -9.26 3.00 -11.56
N HIS A 14 -8.77 3.89 -10.71
CA HIS A 14 -9.08 3.88 -9.28
C HIS A 14 -10.55 4.29 -9.04
N THR A 15 -11.11 3.79 -7.95
CA THR A 15 -12.44 4.19 -7.48
C THR A 15 -12.28 5.20 -6.35
N PRO A 16 -12.90 6.38 -6.44
CA PRO A 16 -12.82 7.38 -5.35
C PRO A 16 -13.35 6.85 -4.04
N ARG A 17 -12.66 7.21 -2.94
CA ARG A 17 -13.10 6.87 -1.59
C ARG A 17 -13.93 8.04 -1.06
N LYS A 18 -15.11 7.74 -0.52
CA LYS A 18 -16.07 8.75 -0.08
C LYS A 18 -15.89 9.15 1.37
N SER A 19 -15.24 8.33 2.18
CA SER A 19 -15.02 8.62 3.59
C SER A 19 -13.75 7.95 4.09
N THR A 20 -13.20 8.46 5.18
CA THR A 20 -12.05 7.87 5.86
C THR A 20 -12.38 7.76 7.34
N GLU A 21 -12.68 6.56 7.80
CA GLU A 21 -13.03 6.30 9.19
C GLU A 21 -11.90 5.58 9.92
N TYR A 22 -10.98 4.94 9.17
CA TYR A 22 -9.91 4.13 9.76
C TYR A 22 -8.57 4.41 9.07
N LEU A 23 -7.51 4.36 9.87
CA LEU A 23 -6.14 4.19 9.39
C LEU A 23 -5.73 2.79 9.77
N VAL A 24 -5.41 1.95 8.79
CA VAL A 24 -5.07 0.55 9.02
C VAL A 24 -3.60 0.35 8.74
N ILE A 25 -2.88 -0.11 9.75
CA ILE A 25 -1.44 -0.35 9.63
C ILE A 25 -1.21 -1.84 9.47
N HIS A 26 -0.54 -2.20 8.38
CA HIS A 26 -0.17 -3.57 8.05
C HIS A 26 1.34 -3.73 8.11
N HIS A 27 1.82 -4.96 8.26
CA HIS A 27 3.18 -5.30 7.87
C HIS A 27 3.12 -6.18 6.63
N GLY A 28 4.17 -6.13 5.81
CA GLY A 28 4.19 -6.90 4.57
C GLY A 28 4.43 -8.39 4.78
N ALA A 29 4.87 -8.78 5.98
CA ALA A 29 5.29 -10.14 6.30
C ALA A 29 6.32 -10.64 5.29
N SER A 30 7.26 -9.77 4.92
CA SER A 30 8.20 -9.97 3.83
C SER A 30 9.63 -9.74 4.28
N SER A 31 10.58 -9.97 3.37
CA SER A 31 11.96 -9.57 3.57
C SER A 31 12.07 -8.06 3.77
N LYS A 32 13.05 -7.64 4.56
CA LYS A 32 13.39 -6.22 4.76
C LYS A 32 13.84 -5.53 3.48
N THR A 33 14.25 -6.30 2.47
CA THR A 33 14.77 -5.76 1.21
C THR A 33 13.68 -5.47 0.19
N GLU A 34 12.42 -5.84 0.46
CA GLU A 34 11.31 -5.51 -0.43
C GLU A 34 11.07 -4.01 -0.47
N THR A 35 10.50 -3.55 -1.58
CA THR A 35 10.24 -2.12 -1.80
C THR A 35 8.79 -1.93 -2.22
N ALA A 36 8.35 -0.66 -2.27
CA ALA A 36 7.02 -0.35 -2.81
C ALA A 36 6.89 -0.87 -4.23
N GLU A 37 7.94 -0.75 -5.04
CA GLU A 37 7.97 -1.23 -6.41
C GLU A 37 7.79 -2.74 -6.50
N SER A 38 8.46 -3.49 -5.63
CA SER A 38 8.31 -4.95 -5.64
C SER A 38 6.92 -5.37 -5.16
N TYR A 39 6.35 -4.69 -4.19
CA TYR A 39 4.98 -4.95 -3.75
C TYR A 39 3.97 -4.68 -4.86
N HIS A 40 4.17 -3.61 -5.63
CA HIS A 40 3.29 -3.29 -6.75
C HIS A 40 3.28 -4.43 -7.77
N ARG A 41 4.46 -4.92 -8.16
CA ARG A 41 4.57 -6.05 -9.09
C ARG A 41 3.94 -7.32 -8.51
N MET A 42 4.15 -7.56 -7.23
CA MET A 42 3.62 -8.74 -6.55
C MET A 42 2.09 -8.73 -6.56
N HIS A 43 1.48 -7.59 -6.28
CA HIS A 43 0.02 -7.48 -6.31
C HIS A 43 -0.53 -7.64 -7.72
N GLN A 44 0.15 -7.09 -8.74
CA GLN A 44 -0.25 -7.29 -10.13
C GLN A 44 -0.14 -8.77 -10.53
N ASN A 45 0.88 -9.46 -10.05
CA ASN A 45 1.04 -10.90 -10.30
C ASN A 45 -0.06 -11.74 -9.65
N ARG A 46 -0.71 -11.23 -8.60
CA ARG A 46 -1.85 -11.89 -7.97
C ARG A 46 -3.17 -11.60 -8.68
N GLY A 47 -3.14 -10.81 -9.75
CA GLY A 47 -4.35 -10.43 -10.47
C GLY A 47 -4.98 -9.13 -9.99
N TRP A 48 -4.36 -8.44 -9.05
CA TRP A 48 -4.80 -7.11 -8.62
C TRP A 48 -4.30 -6.08 -9.64
N TYR A 49 -4.93 -4.90 -9.70
CA TYR A 49 -4.52 -3.92 -10.70
C TYR A 49 -3.31 -3.07 -10.27
N GLY A 50 -2.77 -3.34 -9.09
CA GLY A 50 -1.56 -2.72 -8.58
C GLY A 50 -1.52 -2.78 -7.07
N ILE A 51 -0.52 -2.10 -6.49
CA ILE A 51 -0.34 -2.09 -5.04
C ILE A 51 -1.62 -1.64 -4.34
N GLY A 52 -1.99 -2.35 -3.27
CA GLY A 52 -3.25 -2.11 -2.59
C GLY A 52 -3.18 -1.08 -1.46
N TYR A 53 -2.00 -0.71 -1.03
CA TYR A 53 -1.79 0.24 0.06
C TYR A 53 -1.69 1.67 -0.46
N HIS A 54 -2.03 2.64 0.38
CA HIS A 54 -1.88 4.05 0.05
C HIS A 54 -0.47 4.54 0.35
N TYR A 55 0.16 4.02 1.39
CA TYR A 55 1.52 4.37 1.79
C TYR A 55 2.30 3.11 2.12
N ILE A 56 3.58 3.12 1.75
CA ILE A 56 4.51 2.05 2.07
C ILE A 56 5.71 2.67 2.77
N ILE A 57 6.00 2.17 3.96
CA ILE A 57 7.18 2.58 4.71
C ILE A 57 8.20 1.47 4.56
N GLU A 58 9.26 1.75 3.80
CA GLU A 58 10.33 0.80 3.55
C GLU A 58 11.21 0.66 4.79
N TRP A 59 12.02 -0.39 4.82
CA TRP A 59 12.76 -0.73 6.04
C TRP A 59 13.69 0.39 6.53
N ASP A 60 14.24 1.19 5.60
CA ASP A 60 15.11 2.32 5.94
C ASP A 60 14.35 3.58 6.37
N GLY A 61 13.04 3.51 6.45
CA GLY A 61 12.19 4.63 6.82
C GLY A 61 11.67 5.47 5.65
N THR A 62 12.04 5.13 4.42
CA THR A 62 11.52 5.83 3.23
C THR A 62 10.03 5.59 3.11
N ILE A 63 9.26 6.66 2.94
CA ILE A 63 7.81 6.59 2.77
C ILE A 63 7.49 6.83 1.30
N LYS A 64 6.84 5.86 0.66
CA LYS A 64 6.46 5.96 -0.74
C LYS A 64 4.95 5.93 -0.90
N ARG A 65 4.46 6.62 -1.92
CA ARG A 65 3.05 6.62 -2.30
C ARG A 65 2.72 5.31 -3.03
N GLY A 66 1.67 4.62 -2.57
CA GLY A 66 1.08 3.51 -3.32
C GLY A 66 -0.08 4.04 -4.17
N ARG A 67 -1.33 3.72 -3.79
CA ARG A 67 -2.49 4.33 -4.43
C ARG A 67 -2.64 5.78 -3.98
N PRO A 68 -3.24 6.65 -4.81
CA PRO A 68 -3.59 7.98 -4.35
C PRO A 68 -4.42 7.91 -3.07
N GLU A 69 -4.24 8.88 -2.17
CA GLU A 69 -4.85 8.82 -0.85
C GLU A 69 -6.38 8.81 -0.91
N ASN A 70 -6.96 9.46 -1.92
CA ASN A 70 -8.41 9.66 -2.01
C ASN A 70 -9.16 8.53 -2.73
N VAL A 71 -8.50 7.41 -3.01
CA VAL A 71 -9.15 6.28 -3.69
C VAL A 71 -9.25 5.08 -2.76
N ILE A 72 -10.09 4.12 -3.16
CA ILE A 72 -10.28 2.88 -2.41
C ILE A 72 -9.04 2.01 -2.58
N GLY A 73 -8.54 1.48 -1.46
CA GLY A 73 -7.43 0.53 -1.47
C GLY A 73 -7.87 -0.91 -1.66
N ALA A 74 -6.89 -1.80 -1.62
CA ALA A 74 -7.13 -3.25 -1.59
C ALA A 74 -6.18 -3.83 -0.53
N HIS A 75 -6.46 -3.55 0.74
CA HIS A 75 -5.54 -3.91 1.82
C HIS A 75 -6.25 -4.53 3.03
N SER A 76 -7.54 -4.31 3.19
CA SER A 76 -8.26 -4.84 4.35
C SER A 76 -9.76 -4.87 4.08
N VAL A 77 -10.26 -6.01 3.68
CA VAL A 77 -11.71 -6.25 3.62
C VAL A 77 -12.18 -6.45 5.07
N PRO A 78 -13.27 -5.83 5.50
CA PRO A 78 -14.28 -5.09 4.73
C PRO A 78 -14.10 -3.57 4.71
N VAL A 79 -12.99 -3.01 5.18
CA VAL A 79 -12.84 -1.57 5.35
C VAL A 79 -12.07 -0.87 4.22
N ASN A 80 -11.86 -1.55 3.07
CA ASN A 80 -11.16 -0.92 1.94
C ASN A 80 -11.81 0.39 1.50
N SER A 81 -13.13 0.48 1.57
CA SER A 81 -13.86 1.63 1.05
C SER A 81 -13.87 2.84 1.99
N ASN A 82 -13.42 2.68 3.24
CA ASN A 82 -13.47 3.75 4.23
C ASN A 82 -12.19 3.86 5.07
N SER A 83 -11.05 3.43 4.52
CA SER A 83 -9.79 3.46 5.23
C SER A 83 -8.61 3.84 4.35
N ILE A 84 -7.54 4.26 5.02
CA ILE A 84 -6.22 4.44 4.41
C ILE A 84 -5.35 3.28 4.91
N GLY A 85 -4.71 2.57 3.99
CA GLY A 85 -3.82 1.46 4.31
C GLY A 85 -2.37 1.87 4.26
N ILE A 86 -1.64 1.60 5.35
CA ILE A 86 -0.21 1.89 5.49
C ILE A 86 0.49 0.56 5.71
N CYS A 87 1.47 0.24 4.88
CA CYS A 87 2.21 -1.01 4.99
C CYS A 87 3.64 -0.75 5.44
N LEU A 88 4.06 -1.47 6.47
CA LEU A 88 5.45 -1.48 6.92
C LEU A 88 6.16 -2.67 6.27
N VAL A 89 7.23 -2.40 5.53
CA VAL A 89 8.02 -3.47 4.90
C VAL A 89 8.74 -4.25 5.98
N GLY A 90 8.70 -5.59 5.89
CA GLY A 90 9.34 -6.49 6.83
C GLY A 90 8.34 -7.43 7.48
N ASP A 91 8.84 -8.29 8.36
CA ASP A 91 8.01 -9.22 9.12
C ASP A 91 8.20 -8.94 10.61
N PHE A 92 7.25 -8.22 11.19
CA PHE A 92 7.34 -7.77 12.57
C PHE A 92 6.94 -8.85 13.58
N THR A 93 6.58 -10.03 13.12
CA THR A 93 6.41 -11.19 14.01
C THR A 93 7.76 -11.82 14.37
N LYS A 94 8.82 -11.46 13.65
CA LYS A 94 10.18 -12.03 13.82
C LYS A 94 11.18 -11.06 14.41
N HIS A 95 10.78 -9.87 14.75
CA HIS A 95 11.68 -8.81 15.21
C HIS A 95 11.29 -8.21 16.54
#